data_dbdcc2d749479c3cd95cbd40cce169f8
#
_entry.id   dbdcc2d749479c3cd95cbd40cce169f8
#
_cell.length_a   1.000
_cell.length_b   1.000
_cell.length_c   1.000
_cell.angle_alpha   90.00
_cell.angle_beta   90.00
_cell.angle_gamma   90.00
#
_symmetry.space_group_name_H-M   'P 1'
#
loop_
_entity.id
_entity.type
_entity.pdbx_description
1 polymer ?
#
loop_
_entity_poly.entity_id
_entity_poly.type
_entity_poly.pdbx_seq_one_letter_code
_entity_poly.pdbx_strand_id
1 'polypeptide(L)'
;MSRKPYKQFHHGKEISKTTYGRKPMKWFPWTYVDTYNADTGRFRSRRKFGTDGWAYKDLDTPDNHKPYDHVHDIQKGKRAPDRKPNKQERKEFEKAKKKRSFL
;
A
#
# COMPACT_ATOMS: atom_id res chain seq x y z
N MET A 1 -15.00 2.42 -18.08
CA MET A 1 -14.72 2.57 -16.65
C MET A 1 -13.40 3.31 -16.48
N SER A 2 -13.43 4.45 -15.83
CA SER A 2 -12.21 5.22 -15.62
C SER A 2 -11.40 4.62 -14.48
N ARG A 3 -10.09 4.54 -14.65
CA ARG A 3 -9.16 4.11 -13.61
C ARG A 3 -8.50 5.34 -13.03
N LYS A 4 -8.41 5.37 -11.70
CA LYS A 4 -7.67 6.44 -11.03
C LYS A 4 -6.17 6.16 -11.18
N PRO A 5 -5.38 7.16 -11.57
CA PRO A 5 -3.93 6.97 -11.62
C PRO A 5 -3.34 6.94 -10.20
N TYR A 6 -2.30 6.12 -10.01
CA TYR A 6 -1.59 6.02 -8.74
C TYR A 6 -0.10 6.16 -8.97
N LYS A 7 0.59 6.69 -7.97
CA LYS A 7 2.05 6.73 -7.92
C LYS A 7 2.54 5.82 -6.83
N GLN A 8 3.65 5.14 -7.08
CA GLN A 8 4.26 4.22 -6.12
C GLN A 8 5.64 4.72 -5.71
N PHE A 9 5.94 4.53 -4.44
CA PHE A 9 7.20 4.96 -3.85
C PHE A 9 7.81 3.82 -3.04
N HIS A 10 9.09 3.56 -3.27
CA HIS A 10 9.88 2.63 -2.49
C HIS A 10 10.65 3.44 -1.45
N HIS A 11 10.24 3.36 -0.17
CA HIS A 11 10.83 4.12 0.92
C HIS A 11 10.94 5.63 0.61
N GLY A 12 9.89 6.18 0.00
CA GLY A 12 9.85 7.60 -0.33
C GLY A 12 10.42 7.95 -1.70
N LYS A 13 11.01 7.01 -2.42
CA LYS A 13 11.52 7.22 -3.77
C LYS A 13 10.54 6.67 -4.79
N GLU A 14 10.16 7.50 -5.75
CA GLU A 14 9.22 7.07 -6.80
C GLU A 14 9.82 5.97 -7.66
N ILE A 15 9.12 4.84 -7.78
CA ILE A 15 9.56 3.71 -8.59
C ILE A 15 8.77 3.55 -9.88
N SER A 16 7.65 4.27 -10.00
CA SER A 16 6.80 4.23 -11.18
C SER A 16 6.02 5.53 -11.27
N LYS A 17 5.87 6.02 -12.48
CA LYS A 17 5.12 7.27 -12.69
C LYS A 17 3.63 7.07 -12.38
N THR A 18 3.07 6.02 -12.92
CA THR A 18 1.65 5.72 -12.76
C THR A 18 1.42 4.24 -12.93
N THR A 19 0.71 3.61 -12.00
CA THR A 19 0.55 2.16 -11.98
C THR A 19 -0.90 1.71 -12.05
N TYR A 20 -1.86 2.63 -11.94
CA TYR A 20 -3.29 2.32 -11.87
C TYR A 20 -3.61 1.32 -10.76
N GLY A 21 -2.87 1.39 -9.67
CA GLY A 21 -3.11 0.56 -8.51
C GLY A 21 -2.41 -0.79 -8.48
N ARG A 22 -1.69 -1.13 -9.52
CA ARG A 22 -0.93 -2.39 -9.52
C ARG A 22 0.28 -2.27 -8.62
N LYS A 23 0.48 -3.28 -7.77
CA LYS A 23 1.60 -3.35 -6.84
C LYS A 23 2.45 -4.56 -7.15
N PRO A 24 3.79 -4.46 -7.01
CA PRO A 24 4.64 -5.62 -7.25
C PRO A 24 4.37 -6.70 -6.20
N MET A 25 4.44 -7.97 -6.59
CA MET A 25 4.30 -9.08 -5.66
C MET A 25 5.64 -9.45 -5.00
N LYS A 26 6.75 -9.11 -5.65
CA LYS A 26 8.11 -9.31 -5.13
C LYS A 26 8.87 -8.00 -5.21
N TRP A 27 9.66 -7.73 -4.18
CA TRP A 27 10.52 -6.54 -4.11
C TRP A 27 11.70 -6.85 -3.20
N PHE A 28 12.50 -5.84 -2.90
CA PHE A 28 13.64 -6.03 -1.99
C PHE A 28 13.15 -6.51 -0.61
N PRO A 29 13.85 -7.48 0.02
CA PRO A 29 13.45 -7.98 1.34
C PRO A 29 13.37 -6.86 2.38
N TRP A 30 12.41 -6.98 3.30
CA TRP A 30 12.18 -6.06 4.43
C TRP A 30 11.95 -4.61 4.00
N THR A 31 11.37 -4.42 2.83
CA THR A 31 11.02 -3.10 2.32
C THR A 31 9.51 -2.95 2.19
N TYR A 32 9.08 -1.80 1.73
CA TYR A 32 7.67 -1.58 1.40
C TYR A 32 7.55 -0.67 0.18
N VAL A 33 6.41 -0.78 -0.50
CA VAL A 33 6.05 0.09 -1.62
C VAL A 33 4.74 0.80 -1.27
N ASP A 34 4.78 2.11 -1.24
CA ASP A 34 3.62 2.95 -0.96
C ASP A 34 2.97 3.41 -2.26
N THR A 35 1.65 3.34 -2.30
CA THR A 35 0.85 3.81 -3.43
C THR A 35 0.06 5.03 -3.01
N TYR A 36 0.11 6.08 -3.83
CA TYR A 36 -0.60 7.33 -3.59
C TYR A 36 -1.52 7.63 -4.77
N ASN A 37 -2.63 8.29 -4.49
CA ASN A 37 -3.47 8.83 -5.54
C ASN A 37 -2.70 9.98 -6.21
N ALA A 38 -2.53 9.91 -7.53
CA ALA A 38 -1.69 10.88 -8.25
C ALA A 38 -2.31 12.28 -8.30
N ASP A 39 -3.63 12.36 -8.21
CA ASP A 39 -4.33 13.66 -8.29
C ASP A 39 -4.37 14.37 -6.94
N THR A 40 -4.62 13.64 -5.86
CA THR A 40 -4.81 14.22 -4.53
C THR A 40 -3.58 14.14 -3.63
N GLY A 41 -2.62 13.27 -3.97
CA GLY A 41 -1.45 13.02 -3.13
C GLY A 41 -1.77 12.19 -1.90
N ARG A 42 -2.99 11.68 -1.77
CA ARG A 42 -3.37 10.92 -0.58
C ARG A 42 -2.80 9.51 -0.62
N PHE A 43 -2.34 9.05 0.55
CA PHE A 43 -1.89 7.69 0.74
C PHE A 43 -3.04 6.71 0.49
N ARG A 44 -2.79 5.68 -0.31
CA ARG A 44 -3.79 4.66 -0.62
C ARG A 44 -3.45 3.31 -0.01
N SER A 45 -2.19 2.91 -0.09
CA SER A 45 -1.84 1.54 0.29
C SER A 45 -0.35 1.42 0.53
N ARG A 46 0.01 0.51 1.44
CA ARG A 46 1.40 0.11 1.64
C ARG A 46 1.49 -1.40 1.53
N ARG A 47 2.27 -1.88 0.57
CA ARG A 47 2.58 -3.31 0.47
C ARG A 47 3.94 -3.57 1.08
N LYS A 48 3.98 -4.49 2.02
CA LYS A 48 5.20 -4.84 2.76
C LYS A 48 5.75 -6.16 2.26
N PHE A 49 7.08 -6.27 2.21
CA PHE A 49 7.78 -7.43 1.68
C PHE A 49 8.63 -8.07 2.78
N GLY A 50 8.57 -9.39 2.86
CA GLY A 50 9.23 -10.15 3.91
C GLY A 50 10.67 -10.51 3.58
N THR A 51 11.20 -11.46 4.36
CA THR A 51 12.61 -11.88 4.29
C THR A 51 12.98 -12.46 2.93
N ASP A 52 12.04 -13.06 2.22
CA ASP A 52 12.24 -13.67 0.91
C ASP A 52 11.91 -12.72 -0.25
N GLY A 53 11.54 -11.47 0.06
CA GLY A 53 11.15 -10.51 -0.95
C GLY A 53 9.71 -10.64 -1.43
N TRP A 54 8.95 -11.64 -0.95
CA TRP A 54 7.54 -11.75 -1.29
C TRP A 54 6.70 -10.81 -0.44
N ALA A 55 5.65 -10.27 -1.06
CA ALA A 55 4.66 -9.48 -0.33
C ALA A 55 4.01 -10.35 0.75
N TYR A 56 3.85 -9.79 1.96
CA TYR A 56 3.19 -10.51 3.04
C TYR A 56 2.04 -9.73 3.67
N LYS A 57 1.89 -8.46 3.38
CA LYS A 57 0.84 -7.63 3.98
C LYS A 57 0.56 -6.40 3.13
N ASP A 58 -0.73 -6.08 2.99
CA ASP A 58 -1.19 -4.81 2.45
C ASP A 58 -1.92 -4.02 3.54
N LEU A 59 -1.53 -2.76 3.71
CA LEU A 59 -2.25 -1.80 4.54
C LEU A 59 -3.03 -0.90 3.57
N ASP A 60 -4.34 -1.05 3.51
CA ASP A 60 -5.19 -0.35 2.56
C ASP A 60 -6.10 0.65 3.26
N THR A 61 -6.18 1.87 2.71
CA THR A 61 -7.10 2.89 3.21
C THR A 61 -8.52 2.63 2.68
N PRO A 62 -9.54 3.34 3.21
CA PRO A 62 -10.90 3.17 2.75
C PRO A 62 -11.06 3.27 1.24
N ASP A 63 -11.90 2.42 0.69
CA ASP A 63 -12.22 2.41 -0.73
C ASP A 63 -13.72 2.15 -0.93
N ASN A 64 -14.14 1.89 -2.18
CA ASN A 64 -15.55 1.65 -2.48
C ASN A 64 -16.11 0.38 -1.85
N HIS A 65 -15.25 -0.56 -1.50
CA HIS A 65 -15.66 -1.83 -0.90
C HIS A 65 -15.63 -1.79 0.62
N LYS A 66 -14.70 -1.01 1.19
CA LYS A 66 -14.50 -0.93 2.63
C LYS A 66 -14.36 0.52 3.06
N PRO A 67 -15.27 1.03 3.91
CA PRO A 67 -15.24 2.44 4.34
C PRO A 67 -14.25 2.71 5.49
N TYR A 68 -13.38 1.80 5.82
CA TYR A 68 -12.41 1.93 6.91
C TYR A 68 -11.05 1.38 6.48
N ASP A 69 -10.01 1.76 7.22
CA ASP A 69 -8.68 1.18 7.03
C ASP A 69 -8.75 -0.32 7.28
N HIS A 70 -8.12 -1.09 6.43
CA HIS A 70 -8.16 -2.55 6.53
C HIS A 70 -6.83 -3.14 6.10
N VAL A 71 -6.60 -4.39 6.50
CA VAL A 71 -5.36 -5.11 6.24
C VAL A 71 -5.67 -6.40 5.50
N HIS A 72 -4.87 -6.70 4.48
CA HIS A 72 -4.87 -8.01 3.84
C HIS A 72 -3.54 -8.68 4.12
N ASP A 73 -3.57 -9.84 4.76
CA ASP A 73 -2.38 -10.67 4.87
C ASP A 73 -2.17 -11.40 3.55
N ILE A 74 -0.92 -11.61 3.17
CA ILE A 74 -0.58 -12.24 1.89
C ILE A 74 0.35 -13.40 2.16
N GLN A 75 0.05 -14.54 1.58
CA GLN A 75 0.89 -15.73 1.68
C GLN A 75 1.08 -16.32 0.30
N LYS A 76 2.32 -16.33 -0.17
CA LYS A 76 2.71 -16.90 -1.47
C LYS A 76 1.80 -16.43 -2.62
N GLY A 77 1.60 -15.13 -2.70
CA GLY A 77 0.81 -14.53 -3.76
C GLY A 77 -0.70 -14.55 -3.56
N LYS A 78 -1.18 -15.16 -2.47
CA LYS A 78 -2.61 -15.20 -2.15
C LYS A 78 -2.96 -14.19 -1.09
N ARG A 79 -3.85 -13.28 -1.43
CA ARG A 79 -4.37 -12.26 -0.53
C ARG A 79 -5.52 -12.84 0.31
N ALA A 80 -5.38 -12.78 1.62
CA ALA A 80 -6.46 -13.17 2.53
C ALA A 80 -7.56 -12.10 2.52
N PRO A 81 -8.79 -12.46 2.98
CA PRO A 81 -9.84 -11.45 3.17
C PRO A 81 -9.36 -10.34 4.10
N ASP A 82 -9.97 -9.16 3.98
CA ASP A 82 -9.62 -8.02 4.81
C ASP A 82 -9.90 -8.28 6.28
N ARG A 83 -9.12 -7.64 7.15
CA ARG A 83 -9.31 -7.64 8.59
C ARG A 83 -9.03 -6.26 9.15
N LYS A 84 -9.45 -6.03 10.39
CA LYS A 84 -9.17 -4.77 11.07
C LYS A 84 -7.68 -4.67 11.42
N PRO A 85 -7.10 -3.47 11.33
CA PRO A 85 -5.71 -3.27 11.74
C PRO A 85 -5.55 -3.50 13.26
N ASN A 86 -4.42 -4.07 13.65
CA ASN A 86 -4.05 -4.12 15.05
C ASN A 86 -3.45 -2.77 15.49
N LYS A 87 -3.04 -2.67 16.76
CA LYS A 87 -2.53 -1.42 17.33
C LYS A 87 -1.30 -0.89 16.58
N GLN A 88 -0.35 -1.76 16.25
CA GLN A 88 0.86 -1.36 15.51
C GLN A 88 0.53 -0.92 14.10
N GLU A 89 -0.36 -1.64 13.45
CA GLU A 89 -0.78 -1.32 12.09
C GLU A 89 -1.52 0.01 12.04
N ARG A 90 -2.35 0.30 13.03
CA ARG A 90 -3.02 1.60 13.12
C ARG A 90 -2.02 2.75 13.23
N LYS A 91 -0.96 2.58 14.02
CA LYS A 91 0.12 3.59 14.12
C LYS A 91 0.83 3.77 12.79
N GLU A 92 1.06 2.68 12.07
CA GLU A 92 1.70 2.75 10.76
C GLU A 92 0.82 3.48 9.75
N PHE A 93 -0.49 3.24 9.75
CA PHE A 93 -1.44 3.99 8.92
C PHE A 93 -1.37 5.48 9.21
N GLU A 94 -1.38 5.87 10.49
CA GLU A 94 -1.32 7.28 10.87
C GLU A 94 -0.07 7.96 10.32
N LYS A 95 1.08 7.33 10.46
CA LYS A 95 2.33 7.87 9.93
C LYS A 95 2.33 7.96 8.42
N ALA A 96 1.85 6.92 7.74
CA ALA A 96 1.82 6.88 6.28
C ALA A 96 0.89 7.95 5.71
N LYS A 97 -0.28 8.15 6.33
CA LYS A 97 -1.25 9.15 5.89
C LYS A 97 -0.73 10.58 6.00
N LYS A 98 0.20 10.84 6.90
CA LYS A 98 0.78 12.18 7.06
C LYS A 98 1.84 12.50 6.01
N LYS A 99 2.37 11.51 5.33
CA LYS A 99 3.38 11.72 4.30
C LYS A 99 2.72 11.99 2.96
N ARG A 100 3.15 13.09 2.31
CA ARG A 100 2.76 13.45 0.95
C ARG A 100 4.03 13.73 0.17
N SER A 101 4.77 12.66 -0.10
CA SER A 101 6.16 12.77 -0.56
C SER A 101 6.32 13.35 -1.96
N PHE A 102 5.26 13.45 -2.76
CA PHE A 102 5.35 14.02 -4.09
C PHE A 102 4.56 15.33 -4.27
N LEU A 103 4.08 15.90 -3.21
CA LEU A 103 3.38 17.19 -3.25
C LEU A 103 4.32 18.35 -2.89
#